data_0f9ffca6c287eeed3cde06f6248ca9fd
#
_entry.id   0f9ffca6c287eeed3cde06f6248ca9fd
#
_cell.length_a   1.000
_cell.length_b   1.000
_cell.length_c   1.000
_cell.angle_alpha   90.00
_cell.angle_beta   90.00
_cell.angle_gamma   90.00
#
_symmetry.space_group_name_H-M   'P 1'
#
loop_
_entity.id
_entity.type
_entity.pdbx_description
1 polymer ?
#
loop_
_entity_poly.entity_id
_entity_poly.type
_entity_poly.pdbx_seq_one_letter_code
_entity_poly.pdbx_strand_id
1 'polypeptide(L)'
;MNEIFFLIFAFLTIYLSIKLSIYADNLSKTSTISKAVIGGLLLAGVTALPELITCTSSILLKNPLLSLGNILGSNLFNIFITALLDIIFIKKIYTTKTTKTNYLTYLILIINYLVIYMFIQEKINITILNIGLPTIIIIILYFIYIKLLPKNKEEQIQIDLKPIKNIKGKLLITSILMIASSVLLTTFVNNIAQSHPSFSSGSIGAILLGITTSLPEVITFYTLISIDNYDLALQDIVGSNLFNLAILSFADIIYKTSPIYNIIDNNTTTILFLGLIFIIISFLQNIRTKCISKVTYIIPSIIIVSLYLYFWLIGFI
;
A
#
# COMPACT_ATOMS: atom_id res chain seq x y z
N MET A 1 9.98 -4.79 28.05
CA MET A 1 10.86 -3.75 27.44
C MET A 1 10.55 -3.55 25.98
N ASN A 2 10.34 -4.61 25.18
CA ASN A 2 9.95 -4.53 23.77
C ASN A 2 8.64 -3.76 23.56
N GLU A 3 7.65 -3.93 24.43
CA GLU A 3 6.35 -3.24 24.39
C GLU A 3 6.46 -1.72 24.53
N ILE A 4 7.36 -1.24 25.42
CA ILE A 4 7.58 0.20 25.63
C ILE A 4 8.23 0.80 24.38
N PHE A 5 9.25 0.15 23.82
CA PHE A 5 9.88 0.60 22.59
C PHE A 5 8.92 0.55 21.40
N PHE A 6 8.08 -0.48 21.33
CA PHE A 6 7.00 -0.55 20.35
C PHE A 6 6.11 0.70 20.41
N LEU A 7 5.61 1.06 21.58
CA LEU A 7 4.77 2.25 21.74
C LEU A 7 5.51 3.54 21.35
N ILE A 8 6.78 3.70 21.78
CA ILE A 8 7.59 4.89 21.44
C ILE A 8 7.72 5.02 19.91
N PHE A 9 8.10 3.94 19.21
CA PHE A 9 8.29 4.00 17.77
C PHE A 9 6.97 4.08 17.00
N ALA A 10 5.87 3.52 17.53
CA ALA A 10 4.54 3.70 16.97
C ALA A 10 4.13 5.19 17.00
N PHE A 11 4.24 5.85 18.14
CA PHE A 11 3.94 7.29 18.26
C PHE A 11 4.85 8.15 17.38
N LEU A 12 6.14 7.80 17.30
CA LEU A 12 7.09 8.54 16.46
C LEU A 12 6.74 8.37 14.97
N THR A 13 6.43 7.16 14.54
CA THR A 13 6.01 6.86 13.15
C THR A 13 4.73 7.63 12.80
N ILE A 14 3.72 7.62 13.68
CA ILE A 14 2.48 8.39 13.51
C ILE A 14 2.79 9.89 13.34
N TYR A 15 3.57 10.47 14.24
CA TYR A 15 3.92 11.88 14.19
C TYR A 15 4.65 12.25 12.90
N LEU A 16 5.62 11.45 12.50
CA LEU A 16 6.42 11.69 11.28
C LEU A 16 5.58 11.51 10.02
N SER A 17 4.67 10.53 9.96
CA SER A 17 3.74 10.34 8.84
C SER A 17 2.78 11.53 8.69
N ILE A 18 2.27 12.09 9.79
CA ILE A 18 1.45 13.32 9.76
C ILE A 18 2.26 14.49 9.17
N LYS A 19 3.52 14.68 9.62
CA LYS A 19 4.38 15.75 9.10
C LYS A 19 4.70 15.57 7.63
N LEU A 20 5.00 14.33 7.21
CA LEU A 20 5.27 13.98 5.82
C LEU A 20 4.07 14.32 4.93
N SER A 21 2.85 13.95 5.35
CA SER A 21 1.60 14.24 4.64
C SER A 21 1.37 15.74 4.46
N ILE A 22 1.57 16.53 5.53
CA ILE A 22 1.42 18.00 5.48
C ILE A 22 2.46 18.62 4.52
N TYR A 23 3.69 18.14 4.52
CA TYR A 23 4.72 18.63 3.61
C TYR A 23 4.44 18.25 2.16
N ALA A 24 3.95 17.04 1.92
CA ALA A 24 3.57 16.58 0.59
C ALA A 24 2.35 17.36 0.06
N ASP A 25 1.34 17.61 0.90
CA ASP A 25 0.20 18.45 0.55
C ASP A 25 0.65 19.87 0.17
N ASN A 26 1.50 20.51 0.99
CA ASN A 26 2.05 21.83 0.67
C ASN A 26 2.85 21.81 -0.64
N LEU A 27 3.70 20.79 -0.86
CA LEU A 27 4.45 20.64 -2.11
C LEU A 27 3.50 20.49 -3.30
N SER A 28 2.41 19.72 -3.17
CA SER A 28 1.42 19.52 -4.22
C SER A 28 0.66 20.81 -4.58
N LYS A 29 0.49 21.71 -3.63
CA LYS A 29 -0.19 22.99 -3.81
C LYS A 29 0.74 24.09 -4.34
N THR A 30 2.01 24.10 -3.95
CA THR A 30 2.97 25.18 -4.21
C THR A 30 3.96 24.90 -5.35
N SER A 31 4.08 23.64 -5.82
CA SER A 31 4.97 23.27 -6.93
C SER A 31 4.21 23.01 -8.22
N THR A 32 4.95 22.88 -9.32
CA THR A 32 4.44 22.48 -10.64
C THR A 32 4.30 20.96 -10.78
N ILE A 33 4.75 20.18 -9.77
CA ILE A 33 4.70 18.72 -9.80
C ILE A 33 3.26 18.27 -9.57
N SER A 34 2.80 17.29 -10.36
CA SER A 34 1.45 16.75 -10.22
C SER A 34 1.26 15.99 -8.91
N LYS A 35 0.01 15.94 -8.43
CA LYS A 35 -0.37 15.11 -7.27
C LYS A 35 -0.08 13.63 -7.52
N ALA A 36 -0.20 13.18 -8.77
CA ALA A 36 0.08 11.80 -9.15
C ALA A 36 1.55 11.42 -8.93
N VAL A 37 2.49 12.31 -9.23
CA VAL A 37 3.92 12.09 -8.97
C VAL A 37 4.23 12.20 -7.48
N ILE A 38 3.65 13.17 -6.78
CA ILE A 38 3.91 13.35 -5.35
C ILE A 38 3.29 12.20 -4.53
N GLY A 39 2.02 11.83 -4.78
CA GLY A 39 1.36 10.72 -4.11
C GLY A 39 1.87 9.37 -4.62
N GLY A 40 1.66 9.09 -5.91
CA GLY A 40 1.89 7.77 -6.49
C GLY A 40 3.35 7.33 -6.63
N LEU A 41 4.32 8.22 -6.55
CA LEU A 41 5.75 7.86 -6.56
C LEU A 41 6.48 8.28 -5.28
N LEU A 42 6.42 9.55 -4.90
CA LEU A 42 7.22 10.06 -3.79
C LEU A 42 6.70 9.54 -2.44
N LEU A 43 5.43 9.78 -2.12
CA LEU A 43 4.86 9.30 -0.86
C LEU A 43 4.79 7.78 -0.86
N ALA A 44 4.17 7.18 -1.86
CA ALA A 44 4.03 5.74 -1.99
C ALA A 44 5.38 5.00 -1.86
N GLY A 45 6.43 5.52 -2.51
CA GLY A 45 7.76 4.94 -2.40
C GLY A 45 8.36 5.09 -1.01
N VAL A 46 8.16 6.24 -0.34
CA VAL A 46 8.72 6.49 1.01
C VAL A 46 7.99 5.67 2.06
N THR A 47 6.65 5.63 2.01
CA THR A 47 5.84 4.92 3.01
C THR A 47 5.99 3.40 2.90
N ALA A 48 6.21 2.85 1.70
CA ALA A 48 6.43 1.43 1.48
C ALA A 48 7.90 0.94 1.64
N LEU A 49 8.83 1.81 2.06
CA LEU A 49 10.21 1.37 2.34
C LEU A 49 10.33 0.40 3.53
N PRO A 50 9.52 0.48 4.59
CA PRO A 50 9.49 -0.55 5.63
C PRO A 50 9.17 -1.94 5.07
N GLU A 51 8.21 -2.03 4.13
CA GLU A 51 7.87 -3.26 3.43
C GLU A 51 9.05 -3.81 2.63
N LEU A 52 9.78 -2.95 1.91
CA LEU A 52 10.97 -3.34 1.17
C LEU A 52 12.03 -3.95 2.09
N ILE A 53 12.30 -3.31 3.23
CA ILE A 53 13.30 -3.79 4.19
C ILE A 53 12.86 -5.11 4.81
N THR A 54 11.60 -5.21 5.24
CA THR A 54 11.04 -6.44 5.82
C THR A 54 11.03 -7.59 4.81
N CYS A 55 10.58 -7.31 3.59
CA CYS A 55 10.53 -8.28 2.49
C CYS A 55 11.94 -8.81 2.15
N THR A 56 12.91 -7.91 1.97
CA THR A 56 14.30 -8.27 1.69
C THR A 56 14.91 -9.08 2.83
N SER A 57 14.70 -8.67 4.09
CA SER A 57 15.19 -9.38 5.26
C SER A 57 14.60 -10.79 5.34
N SER A 58 13.31 -10.97 5.06
CA SER A 58 12.64 -12.28 5.05
C SER A 58 13.24 -13.22 4.01
N ILE A 59 13.58 -12.74 2.82
CA ILE A 59 14.26 -13.53 1.79
C ILE A 59 15.66 -13.95 2.23
N LEU A 60 16.44 -13.03 2.81
CA LEU A 60 17.79 -13.33 3.32
C LEU A 60 17.77 -14.36 4.46
N LEU A 61 16.72 -14.34 5.28
CA LEU A 61 16.46 -15.31 6.35
C LEU A 61 15.86 -16.63 5.83
N LYS A 62 15.76 -16.81 4.50
CA LYS A 62 15.19 -18.00 3.84
C LYS A 62 13.72 -18.27 4.21
N ASN A 63 12.97 -17.21 4.47
CA ASN A 63 11.53 -17.27 4.72
C ASN A 63 10.73 -16.48 3.65
N PRO A 64 10.66 -16.96 2.41
CA PRO A 64 9.98 -16.25 1.31
C PRO A 64 8.45 -16.17 1.51
N LEU A 65 7.85 -17.10 2.24
CA LEU A 65 6.43 -17.08 2.55
C LEU A 65 6.06 -15.86 3.41
N LEU A 66 6.93 -15.48 4.35
CA LEU A 66 6.76 -14.27 5.16
C LEU A 66 6.81 -13.00 4.28
N SER A 67 7.67 -12.98 3.27
CA SER A 67 7.75 -11.87 2.30
C SER A 67 6.47 -11.73 1.50
N LEU A 68 5.95 -12.84 0.95
CA LEU A 68 4.67 -12.88 0.22
C LEU A 68 3.51 -12.42 1.10
N GLY A 69 3.38 -12.99 2.30
CA GLY A 69 2.31 -12.67 3.24
C GLY A 69 2.35 -11.21 3.69
N ASN A 70 3.54 -10.66 3.96
CA ASN A 70 3.72 -9.25 4.31
C ASN A 70 3.21 -8.33 3.17
N ILE A 71 3.69 -8.53 1.94
CA ILE A 71 3.33 -7.66 0.80
C ILE A 71 1.85 -7.76 0.43
N LEU A 72 1.32 -8.99 0.29
CA LEU A 72 -0.08 -9.18 -0.06
C LEU A 72 -1.01 -8.77 1.09
N GLY A 73 -0.58 -9.00 2.34
CA GLY A 73 -1.30 -8.57 3.54
C GLY A 73 -1.36 -7.04 3.66
N SER A 74 -0.24 -6.33 3.45
CA SER A 74 -0.20 -4.86 3.40
C SER A 74 -1.14 -4.31 2.33
N ASN A 75 -1.11 -4.88 1.12
CA ASN A 75 -2.00 -4.44 0.04
C ASN A 75 -3.48 -4.64 0.38
N LEU A 76 -3.83 -5.80 0.93
CA LEU A 76 -5.20 -6.09 1.36
C LEU A 76 -5.66 -5.13 2.45
N PHE A 77 -4.79 -4.88 3.45
CA PHE A 77 -5.06 -3.98 4.56
C PHE A 77 -5.20 -2.52 4.10
N ASN A 78 -4.37 -2.06 3.18
CA ASN A 78 -4.45 -0.71 2.62
C ASN A 78 -5.81 -0.46 1.94
N ILE A 79 -6.35 -1.44 1.20
CA ILE A 79 -7.67 -1.30 0.56
C ILE A 79 -8.79 -1.36 1.61
N PHE A 80 -8.67 -2.22 2.62
CA PHE A 80 -9.59 -2.25 3.75
C PHE A 80 -9.66 -0.91 4.47
N ILE A 81 -8.50 -0.30 4.80
CA ILE A 81 -8.44 1.01 5.45
C ILE A 81 -9.02 2.11 4.57
N THR A 82 -8.75 2.06 3.25
CA THR A 82 -9.37 2.98 2.29
C THR A 82 -10.89 2.90 2.38
N ALA A 83 -11.46 1.70 2.35
CA ALA A 83 -12.89 1.48 2.46
C ALA A 83 -13.46 1.91 3.82
N LEU A 84 -12.75 1.65 4.92
CA LEU A 84 -13.15 2.08 6.26
C LEU A 84 -13.18 3.60 6.38
N LEU A 85 -12.15 4.29 5.87
CA LEU A 85 -12.09 5.75 5.90
C LEU A 85 -13.08 6.39 4.92
N ASP A 86 -13.43 5.75 3.81
CA ASP A 86 -14.53 6.16 2.94
C ASP A 86 -15.87 6.19 3.69
N ILE A 87 -16.10 5.21 4.57
CA ILE A 87 -17.31 5.17 5.43
C ILE A 87 -17.27 6.31 6.45
N ILE A 88 -16.15 6.50 7.13
CA ILE A 88 -16.00 7.52 8.19
C ILE A 88 -16.09 8.94 7.60
N PHE A 89 -15.42 9.20 6.49
CA PHE A 89 -15.35 10.52 5.86
C PHE A 89 -16.31 10.70 4.68
N ILE A 90 -17.38 9.90 4.62
CA ILE A 90 -18.32 9.91 3.48
C ILE A 90 -18.79 11.31 3.07
N LYS A 91 -19.02 12.19 4.05
CA LYS A 91 -19.48 13.58 3.78
C LYS A 91 -18.48 14.38 2.95
N LYS A 92 -17.19 14.08 3.06
CA LYS A 92 -16.11 14.75 2.33
C LYS A 92 -15.81 14.07 0.99
N ILE A 93 -15.92 12.75 0.93
CA ILE A 93 -15.39 11.95 -0.17
C ILE A 93 -16.40 11.71 -1.28
N TYR A 94 -17.71 11.52 -0.97
CA TYR A 94 -18.69 11.09 -1.96
C TYR A 94 -18.88 12.08 -3.13
N THR A 95 -18.50 13.35 -2.95
CA THR A 95 -18.58 14.41 -3.97
C THR A 95 -17.28 14.60 -4.73
N THR A 96 -16.17 14.02 -4.28
CA THR A 96 -14.88 14.18 -4.94
C THR A 96 -14.83 13.33 -6.21
N LYS A 97 -14.26 13.91 -7.26
CA LYS A 97 -14.00 13.18 -8.52
C LYS A 97 -12.60 12.60 -8.45
N THR A 98 -12.48 11.33 -8.82
CA THR A 98 -11.17 10.71 -8.95
C THR A 98 -10.54 11.04 -10.31
N THR A 99 -9.22 11.10 -10.35
CA THR A 99 -8.46 11.42 -11.56
C THR A 99 -8.32 10.21 -12.48
N LYS A 100 -8.07 10.46 -13.77
CA LYS A 100 -7.76 9.41 -14.75
C LYS A 100 -6.53 8.56 -14.33
N THR A 101 -5.61 9.16 -13.61
CA THR A 101 -4.41 8.48 -13.10
C THR A 101 -4.77 7.38 -12.12
N ASN A 102 -5.72 7.61 -11.23
CA ASN A 102 -6.20 6.58 -10.31
C ASN A 102 -6.77 5.38 -11.05
N TYR A 103 -7.55 5.60 -12.12
CA TYR A 103 -8.07 4.50 -12.94
C TYR A 103 -6.97 3.66 -13.56
N LEU A 104 -5.92 4.31 -14.10
CA LEU A 104 -4.78 3.62 -14.67
C LEU A 104 -4.08 2.75 -13.62
N THR A 105 -3.85 3.29 -12.41
CA THR A 105 -3.20 2.57 -11.32
C THR A 105 -4.00 1.33 -10.90
N TYR A 106 -5.32 1.46 -10.76
CA TYR A 106 -6.19 0.32 -10.47
C TYR A 106 -6.17 -0.74 -11.58
N LEU A 107 -6.21 -0.35 -12.85
CA LEU A 107 -6.14 -1.29 -13.97
C LEU A 107 -4.82 -2.07 -13.96
N ILE A 108 -3.70 -1.40 -13.73
CA ILE A 108 -2.40 -2.05 -13.63
C ILE A 108 -2.36 -3.01 -12.43
N LEU A 109 -2.92 -2.61 -11.28
CA LEU A 109 -3.04 -3.50 -10.12
C LEU A 109 -3.86 -4.74 -10.43
N ILE A 110 -5.02 -4.61 -11.07
CA ILE A 110 -5.89 -5.74 -11.45
C ILE A 110 -5.11 -6.70 -12.36
N ILE A 111 -4.44 -6.18 -13.39
CA ILE A 111 -3.65 -6.99 -14.31
C ILE A 111 -2.55 -7.76 -13.56
N ASN A 112 -1.82 -7.09 -12.67
CA ASN A 112 -0.75 -7.71 -11.88
C ASN A 112 -1.28 -8.83 -10.98
N TYR A 113 -2.39 -8.60 -10.27
CA TYR A 113 -3.01 -9.63 -9.43
C TYR A 113 -3.53 -10.81 -10.24
N LEU A 114 -4.14 -10.57 -11.41
CA LEU A 114 -4.58 -11.62 -12.31
C LEU A 114 -3.41 -12.47 -12.83
N VAL A 115 -2.31 -11.83 -13.22
CA VAL A 115 -1.11 -12.54 -13.71
C VAL A 115 -0.50 -13.40 -12.60
N ILE A 116 -0.37 -12.88 -11.37
CA ILE A 116 0.10 -13.67 -10.23
C ILE A 116 -0.84 -14.86 -9.98
N TYR A 117 -2.15 -14.61 -9.96
CA TYR A 117 -3.15 -15.66 -9.73
C TYR A 117 -3.11 -16.75 -10.80
N MET A 118 -3.02 -16.37 -12.09
CA MET A 118 -2.93 -17.33 -13.19
C MET A 118 -1.64 -18.16 -13.13
N PHE A 119 -0.53 -17.57 -12.71
CA PHE A 119 0.74 -18.27 -12.53
C PHE A 119 0.65 -19.31 -11.41
N ILE A 120 0.08 -18.93 -10.26
CA ILE A 120 -0.10 -19.84 -9.11
C ILE A 120 -1.03 -21.01 -9.45
N GLN A 121 -2.06 -20.76 -10.25
CA GLN A 121 -2.98 -21.82 -10.72
C GLN A 121 -2.40 -22.69 -11.85
N GLU A 122 -1.10 -22.57 -12.12
CA GLU A 122 -0.39 -23.29 -13.18
C GLU A 122 -0.97 -23.09 -14.60
N LYS A 123 -1.82 -22.08 -14.78
CA LYS A 123 -2.35 -21.71 -16.10
C LYS A 123 -1.27 -21.11 -17.01
N ILE A 124 -0.28 -20.46 -16.40
CA ILE A 124 0.89 -19.88 -17.06
C ILE A 124 2.10 -20.23 -16.21
N ASN A 125 2.90 -21.21 -16.60
CA ASN A 125 4.08 -21.64 -15.86
C ASN A 125 5.37 -21.34 -16.67
N ILE A 126 5.60 -20.05 -16.95
CA ILE A 126 6.80 -19.60 -17.67
C ILE A 126 7.78 -19.01 -16.64
N THR A 127 8.99 -19.56 -16.63
CA THR A 127 10.09 -19.10 -15.77
C THR A 127 11.33 -18.81 -16.61
N ILE A 128 12.04 -17.73 -16.30
CA ILE A 128 13.30 -17.34 -16.97
C ILE A 128 14.32 -17.13 -15.86
N LEU A 129 15.40 -17.90 -15.87
CA LEU A 129 16.48 -17.83 -14.86
C LEU A 129 15.97 -17.93 -13.41
N ASN A 130 15.02 -18.81 -13.15
CA ASN A 130 14.31 -18.98 -11.87
C ASN A 130 13.45 -17.77 -11.44
N ILE A 131 13.20 -16.81 -12.33
CA ILE A 131 12.30 -15.68 -12.10
C ILE A 131 10.94 -16.02 -12.74
N GLY A 132 9.86 -15.82 -12.01
CA GLY A 132 8.51 -16.06 -12.51
C GLY A 132 8.09 -15.00 -13.53
N LEU A 133 7.28 -15.39 -14.53
CA LEU A 133 6.67 -14.48 -15.50
C LEU A 133 5.96 -13.28 -14.82
N PRO A 134 5.25 -13.44 -13.66
CA PRO A 134 4.64 -12.30 -12.99
C PRO A 134 5.63 -11.17 -12.68
N THR A 135 6.82 -11.49 -12.20
CA THR A 135 7.87 -10.50 -11.92
C THR A 135 8.22 -9.64 -13.13
N ILE A 136 8.39 -10.27 -14.29
CA ILE A 136 8.73 -9.56 -15.54
C ILE A 136 7.59 -8.61 -15.94
N ILE A 137 6.35 -9.09 -15.87
CA ILE A 137 5.15 -8.30 -16.21
C ILE A 137 4.97 -7.14 -15.24
N ILE A 138 5.09 -7.38 -13.93
CA ILE A 138 4.96 -6.35 -12.89
C ILE A 138 5.98 -5.23 -13.13
N ILE A 139 7.24 -5.58 -13.36
CA ILE A 139 8.31 -4.59 -13.62
C ILE A 139 8.00 -3.77 -14.86
N ILE A 140 7.61 -4.41 -15.97
CA ILE A 140 7.24 -3.71 -17.21
C ILE A 140 6.06 -2.77 -16.96
N LEU A 141 5.00 -3.25 -16.32
CA LEU A 141 3.81 -2.43 -16.02
C LEU A 141 4.11 -1.30 -15.05
N TYR A 142 5.02 -1.49 -14.09
CA TYR A 142 5.45 -0.44 -13.18
C TYR A 142 6.23 0.66 -13.92
N PHE A 143 7.11 0.31 -14.87
CA PHE A 143 7.77 1.31 -15.72
C PHE A 143 6.80 2.04 -16.65
N ILE A 144 5.79 1.33 -17.19
CA ILE A 144 4.72 1.96 -17.98
C ILE A 144 3.94 2.94 -17.10
N TYR A 145 3.57 2.55 -15.88
CA TYR A 145 2.92 3.42 -14.90
C TYR A 145 3.69 4.71 -14.68
N ILE A 146 5.00 4.64 -14.38
CA ILE A 146 5.85 5.81 -14.16
C ILE A 146 5.86 6.73 -15.39
N LYS A 147 5.92 6.18 -16.60
CA LYS A 147 5.93 6.96 -17.85
C LYS A 147 4.60 7.65 -18.12
N LEU A 148 3.50 7.04 -17.74
CA LEU A 148 2.15 7.55 -17.98
C LEU A 148 1.67 8.53 -16.90
N LEU A 149 2.37 8.64 -15.77
CA LEU A 149 2.06 9.64 -14.76
C LEU A 149 2.18 11.06 -15.33
N PRO A 150 1.14 11.90 -15.20
CA PRO A 150 1.22 13.29 -15.58
C PRO A 150 2.28 14.00 -14.74
N LYS A 151 3.31 14.54 -15.38
CA LYS A 151 4.45 15.17 -14.69
C LYS A 151 4.08 16.53 -14.13
N ASN A 152 3.32 17.31 -14.90
CA ASN A 152 2.95 18.66 -14.56
C ASN A 152 1.51 18.72 -14.01
N LYS A 153 1.28 19.70 -13.17
CA LYS A 153 -0.03 20.02 -12.63
C LYS A 153 -0.95 20.45 -13.78
N GLU A 154 -2.17 19.84 -13.88
CA GLU A 154 -3.25 20.43 -14.67
C GLU A 154 -3.58 21.79 -14.05
N GLU A 155 -3.92 22.80 -14.88
CA GLU A 155 -4.24 24.16 -14.43
C GLU A 155 -5.28 24.11 -13.31
N GLN A 156 -4.83 24.24 -12.08
CA GLN A 156 -5.69 24.42 -10.90
C GLN A 156 -5.56 25.86 -10.45
N ILE A 157 -6.68 26.42 -9.97
CA ILE A 157 -6.74 27.72 -9.32
C ILE A 157 -5.55 27.81 -8.34
N GLN A 158 -4.65 28.77 -8.58
CA GLN A 158 -3.55 29.04 -7.68
C GLN A 158 -4.13 29.47 -6.33
N ILE A 159 -4.10 28.57 -5.38
CA ILE A 159 -4.40 28.94 -3.99
C ILE A 159 -3.14 29.68 -3.51
N ASP A 160 -3.32 30.91 -3.07
CA ASP A 160 -2.23 31.78 -2.61
C ASP A 160 -1.70 31.30 -1.23
N LEU A 161 -1.14 30.09 -1.23
CA LEU A 161 -0.54 29.45 -0.06
C LEU A 161 0.96 29.77 -0.05
N LYS A 162 1.45 30.31 1.06
CA LYS A 162 2.88 30.52 1.25
C LYS A 162 3.58 29.15 1.27
N PRO A 163 4.60 28.96 0.40
CA PRO A 163 5.37 27.72 0.42
C PRO A 163 6.12 27.59 1.74
N ILE A 164 6.12 26.38 2.31
CA ILE A 164 6.92 26.09 3.50
C ILE A 164 8.40 26.25 3.14
N LYS A 165 9.11 27.07 3.91
CA LYS A 165 10.55 27.29 3.69
C LYS A 165 11.30 25.95 3.76
N ASN A 166 12.17 25.72 2.76
CA ASN A 166 12.97 24.49 2.64
C ASN A 166 12.17 23.19 2.66
N ILE A 167 11.02 23.17 1.97
CA ILE A 167 10.09 22.03 1.97
C ILE A 167 10.76 20.71 1.52
N LYS A 168 11.63 20.76 0.49
CA LYS A 168 12.33 19.57 -0.01
C LYS A 168 13.26 18.97 1.05
N GLY A 169 14.00 19.81 1.79
CA GLY A 169 14.85 19.35 2.88
C GLY A 169 14.04 18.77 4.04
N LYS A 170 12.92 19.41 4.39
CA LYS A 170 12.00 18.90 5.42
C LYS A 170 11.39 17.57 5.02
N LEU A 171 10.95 17.42 3.78
CA LEU A 171 10.45 16.14 3.25
C LEU A 171 11.51 15.06 3.37
N LEU A 172 12.74 15.31 2.89
CA LEU A 172 13.82 14.33 2.92
C LEU A 172 14.15 13.89 4.35
N ILE A 173 14.34 14.83 5.27
CA ILE A 173 14.67 14.51 6.66
C ILE A 173 13.52 13.73 7.32
N THR A 174 12.27 14.20 7.15
CA THR A 174 11.10 13.54 7.72
C THR A 174 10.94 12.13 7.15
N SER A 175 11.18 11.92 5.85
CA SER A 175 11.15 10.60 5.22
C SER A 175 12.19 9.66 5.84
N ILE A 176 13.45 10.09 5.97
CA ILE A 176 14.52 9.26 6.56
C ILE A 176 14.17 8.87 8.01
N LEU A 177 13.72 9.83 8.81
CA LEU A 177 13.34 9.57 10.20
C LEU A 177 12.12 8.64 10.30
N MET A 178 11.12 8.82 9.42
CA MET A 178 9.93 7.98 9.38
C MET A 178 10.28 6.54 9.00
N ILE A 179 11.12 6.34 7.99
CA ILE A 179 11.60 5.01 7.59
C ILE A 179 12.35 4.34 8.75
N ALA A 180 13.29 5.04 9.38
CA ALA A 180 14.05 4.50 10.50
C ALA A 180 13.13 4.13 11.67
N SER A 181 12.16 4.99 12.01
CA SER A 181 11.17 4.75 13.05
C SER A 181 10.29 3.54 12.74
N SER A 182 9.81 3.42 11.50
CA SER A 182 8.95 2.32 11.08
C SER A 182 9.67 0.97 11.04
N VAL A 183 10.93 0.94 10.61
CA VAL A 183 11.77 -0.26 10.65
C VAL A 183 12.00 -0.73 12.07
N LEU A 184 12.29 0.19 13.00
CA LEU A 184 12.44 -0.15 14.42
C LEU A 184 11.11 -0.66 15.00
N LEU A 185 9.99 -0.01 14.69
CA LEU A 185 8.66 -0.47 15.08
C LEU A 185 8.41 -1.92 14.64
N THR A 186 8.66 -2.23 13.36
CA THR A 186 8.50 -3.57 12.80
C THR A 186 9.39 -4.59 13.51
N THR A 187 10.63 -4.23 13.83
CA THR A 187 11.56 -5.09 14.57
C THR A 187 11.01 -5.45 15.95
N PHE A 188 10.46 -4.48 16.68
CA PHE A 188 9.88 -4.73 18.00
C PHE A 188 8.59 -5.56 17.92
N VAL A 189 7.73 -5.33 16.93
CA VAL A 189 6.54 -6.17 16.68
C VAL A 189 6.94 -7.61 16.41
N ASN A 190 7.95 -7.83 15.57
CA ASN A 190 8.45 -9.18 15.28
C ASN A 190 8.97 -9.87 16.54
N ASN A 191 9.72 -9.17 17.39
CA ASN A 191 10.20 -9.71 18.65
C ASN A 191 9.06 -10.05 19.62
N ILE A 192 8.01 -9.23 19.68
CA ILE A 192 6.81 -9.52 20.48
C ILE A 192 6.08 -10.74 19.91
N ALA A 193 5.88 -10.80 18.60
CA ALA A 193 5.22 -11.94 17.94
C ALA A 193 5.95 -13.26 18.17
N GLN A 194 7.28 -13.27 18.11
CA GLN A 194 8.09 -14.47 18.38
C GLN A 194 8.02 -14.94 19.85
N SER A 195 7.75 -14.04 20.79
CA SER A 195 7.57 -14.39 22.20
C SER A 195 6.22 -15.04 22.53
N HIS A 196 5.26 -14.99 21.58
CA HIS A 196 3.93 -15.56 21.75
C HIS A 196 3.67 -16.65 20.69
N PRO A 197 3.61 -17.95 21.08
CA PRO A 197 3.46 -19.06 20.13
C PRO A 197 2.23 -18.98 19.23
N SER A 198 1.15 -18.34 19.69
CA SER A 198 -0.06 -18.12 18.91
C SER A 198 0.11 -17.19 17.70
N PHE A 199 1.13 -16.32 17.71
CA PHE A 199 1.44 -15.38 16.62
C PHE A 199 2.62 -15.84 15.74
N SER A 200 3.35 -16.86 16.18
CA SER A 200 4.55 -17.35 15.47
C SER A 200 4.24 -18.27 14.28
N SER A 201 2.97 -18.65 14.09
CA SER A 201 2.57 -19.56 13.02
C SER A 201 2.31 -18.81 11.71
N GLY A 202 3.30 -18.80 10.84
CA GLY A 202 3.23 -18.57 9.38
C GLY A 202 2.43 -17.34 8.92
N SER A 203 1.21 -17.55 8.47
CA SER A 203 0.38 -16.53 7.82
C SER A 203 -0.15 -15.43 8.77
N ILE A 204 -0.42 -15.75 10.04
CA ILE A 204 -0.93 -14.77 11.02
C ILE A 204 0.17 -13.74 11.35
N GLY A 205 1.40 -14.23 11.58
CA GLY A 205 2.56 -13.35 11.79
C GLY A 205 2.83 -12.45 10.59
N ALA A 206 2.68 -12.97 9.37
CA ALA A 206 2.86 -12.21 8.14
C ALA A 206 1.81 -11.10 7.98
N ILE A 207 0.55 -11.37 8.31
CA ILE A 207 -0.54 -10.38 8.25
C ILE A 207 -0.34 -9.28 9.32
N LEU A 208 0.00 -9.65 10.56
CA LEU A 208 0.29 -8.68 11.61
C LEU A 208 1.50 -7.80 11.25
N LEU A 209 2.51 -8.38 10.63
CA LEU A 209 3.66 -7.65 10.14
C LEU A 209 3.25 -6.68 9.03
N GLY A 210 2.44 -7.14 8.07
CA GLY A 210 1.89 -6.30 7.00
C GLY A 210 1.08 -5.11 7.52
N ILE A 211 0.22 -5.32 8.52
CA ILE A 211 -0.52 -4.23 9.19
C ILE A 211 0.43 -3.21 9.83
N THR A 212 1.49 -3.72 10.47
CA THR A 212 2.44 -2.84 11.18
C THR A 212 3.31 -2.04 10.22
N THR A 213 3.77 -2.65 9.14
CA THR A 213 4.57 -1.96 8.13
C THR A 213 3.75 -0.93 7.38
N SER A 214 2.45 -1.16 7.19
CA SER A 214 1.53 -0.22 6.54
C SER A 214 1.01 0.91 7.44
N LEU A 215 1.50 1.03 8.67
CA LEU A 215 1.12 2.15 9.55
C LEU A 215 1.41 3.53 8.94
N PRO A 216 2.56 3.78 8.28
CA PRO A 216 2.83 5.05 7.61
C PRO A 216 1.76 5.39 6.55
N GLU A 217 1.38 4.43 5.70
CA GLU A 217 0.35 4.59 4.66
C GLU A 217 -0.99 4.98 5.26
N VAL A 218 -1.44 4.27 6.28
CA VAL A 218 -2.71 4.51 6.97
C VAL A 218 -2.76 5.93 7.53
N ILE A 219 -1.73 6.35 8.24
CA ILE A 219 -1.66 7.67 8.87
C ILE A 219 -1.56 8.77 7.81
N THR A 220 -0.80 8.54 6.74
CA THR A 220 -0.69 9.46 5.60
C THR A 220 -2.04 9.63 4.93
N PHE A 221 -2.73 8.53 4.61
CA PHE A 221 -4.06 8.54 4.00
C PHE A 221 -5.09 9.29 4.87
N TYR A 222 -5.17 8.95 6.16
CA TYR A 222 -6.04 9.63 7.13
C TYR A 222 -5.75 11.12 7.20
N THR A 223 -4.47 11.51 7.30
CA THR A 223 -4.05 12.92 7.41
C THR A 223 -4.45 13.70 6.17
N LEU A 224 -4.19 13.17 4.97
CA LEU A 224 -4.50 13.82 3.70
C LEU A 224 -6.01 14.00 3.51
N ILE A 225 -6.84 13.01 3.91
CA ILE A 225 -8.30 13.18 3.91
C ILE A 225 -8.73 14.25 4.91
N SER A 226 -8.13 14.29 6.08
CA SER A 226 -8.47 15.24 7.13
C SER A 226 -8.23 16.70 6.69
N ILE A 227 -7.23 16.94 5.84
CA ILE A 227 -6.92 18.25 5.24
C ILE A 227 -7.54 18.46 3.84
N ASP A 228 -8.58 17.68 3.51
CA ASP A 228 -9.37 17.76 2.29
C ASP A 228 -8.59 17.52 0.98
N ASN A 229 -7.51 16.74 1.00
CA ASN A 229 -6.74 16.35 -0.17
C ASN A 229 -6.90 14.85 -0.50
N TYR A 230 -8.13 14.42 -0.72
CA TYR A 230 -8.49 13.02 -1.00
C TYR A 230 -7.77 12.45 -2.24
N ASP A 231 -7.63 13.27 -3.30
CA ASP A 231 -6.97 12.80 -4.52
C ASP A 231 -5.50 12.43 -4.28
N LEU A 232 -4.77 13.24 -3.51
CA LEU A 232 -3.39 12.92 -3.13
C LEU A 232 -3.33 11.68 -2.22
N ALA A 233 -4.30 11.55 -1.29
CA ALA A 233 -4.41 10.38 -0.42
C ALA A 233 -4.61 9.09 -1.23
N LEU A 234 -5.54 9.11 -2.18
CA LEU A 234 -5.83 7.96 -3.02
C LEU A 234 -4.65 7.60 -3.93
N GLN A 235 -3.94 8.60 -4.48
CA GLN A 235 -2.72 8.40 -5.26
C GLN A 235 -1.63 7.71 -4.42
N ASP A 236 -1.45 8.13 -3.17
CA ASP A 236 -0.48 7.55 -2.26
C ASP A 236 -0.79 6.08 -1.96
N ILE A 237 -1.98 5.76 -1.45
CA ILE A 237 -2.29 4.40 -1.00
C ILE A 237 -2.40 3.38 -2.14
N VAL A 238 -2.96 3.79 -3.30
CA VAL A 238 -3.04 2.91 -4.48
C VAL A 238 -1.67 2.77 -5.14
N GLY A 239 -0.87 3.85 -5.12
CA GLY A 239 0.52 3.85 -5.56
C GLY A 239 1.40 2.95 -4.69
N SER A 240 1.23 2.97 -3.35
CA SER A 240 1.91 2.08 -2.42
C SER A 240 1.61 0.61 -2.72
N ASN A 241 0.35 0.27 -3.00
CA ASN A 241 -0.01 -1.10 -3.37
C ASN A 241 0.67 -1.56 -4.67
N LEU A 242 0.82 -0.65 -5.64
CA LEU A 242 1.55 -0.97 -6.87
C LEU A 242 3.05 -1.09 -6.62
N PHE A 243 3.62 -0.22 -5.78
CA PHE A 243 5.03 -0.28 -5.38
C PHE A 243 5.34 -1.56 -4.60
N ASN A 244 4.44 -2.01 -3.74
CA ASN A 244 4.54 -3.26 -3.01
C ASN A 244 4.65 -4.47 -3.94
N LEU A 245 3.92 -4.50 -5.07
CA LEU A 245 4.11 -5.55 -6.08
C LEU A 245 5.48 -5.46 -6.77
N ALA A 246 6.01 -4.25 -6.98
CA ALA A 246 7.38 -4.09 -7.47
C ALA A 246 8.42 -4.59 -6.43
N ILE A 247 8.18 -4.38 -5.13
CA ILE A 247 8.99 -4.96 -4.04
C ILE A 247 8.92 -6.50 -4.10
N LEU A 248 7.75 -7.08 -4.31
CA LEU A 248 7.59 -8.52 -4.46
C LEU A 248 8.38 -9.08 -5.65
N SER A 249 8.38 -8.33 -6.77
CA SER A 249 9.18 -8.67 -7.94
C SER A 249 10.69 -8.61 -7.65
N PHE A 250 11.12 -7.63 -6.88
CA PHE A 250 12.50 -7.54 -6.41
C PHE A 250 12.88 -8.73 -5.50
N ALA A 251 11.96 -9.15 -4.63
CA ALA A 251 12.14 -10.33 -3.79
C ALA A 251 12.30 -11.62 -4.62
N ASP A 252 11.50 -11.78 -5.69
CA ASP A 252 11.61 -12.92 -6.62
C ASP A 252 12.98 -12.96 -7.31
N ILE A 253 13.52 -11.82 -7.72
CA ILE A 253 14.86 -11.73 -8.33
C ILE A 253 15.97 -12.12 -7.36
N ILE A 254 15.85 -11.77 -6.08
CA ILE A 254 16.85 -12.10 -5.04
C ILE A 254 16.72 -13.57 -4.62
N TYR A 255 15.52 -14.11 -4.64
CA TYR A 255 15.22 -15.49 -4.26
C TYR A 255 15.57 -16.45 -5.39
N LYS A 256 16.85 -16.85 -5.47
CA LYS A 256 17.42 -17.60 -6.62
C LYS A 256 17.03 -19.07 -6.69
N THR A 257 16.28 -19.60 -5.71
CA THR A 257 16.00 -21.04 -5.62
C THR A 257 14.91 -21.48 -6.60
N SER A 258 13.84 -20.72 -6.69
CA SER A 258 12.68 -20.94 -7.57
C SER A 258 11.87 -19.64 -7.62
N PRO A 259 10.93 -19.47 -8.55
CA PRO A 259 9.99 -18.36 -8.46
C PRO A 259 9.30 -18.30 -7.10
N ILE A 260 9.29 -17.12 -6.46
CA ILE A 260 8.71 -16.94 -5.12
C ILE A 260 7.21 -17.32 -5.10
N TYR A 261 6.54 -17.17 -6.22
CA TYR A 261 5.11 -17.49 -6.39
C TYR A 261 4.80 -18.99 -6.32
N ASN A 262 5.81 -19.88 -6.45
CA ASN A 262 5.64 -21.33 -6.31
C ASN A 262 5.56 -21.80 -4.85
N ILE A 263 5.87 -20.90 -3.89
CA ILE A 263 5.94 -21.23 -2.45
C ILE A 263 4.63 -20.86 -1.72
N ILE A 264 3.66 -20.33 -2.46
CA ILE A 264 2.39 -19.87 -1.91
C ILE A 264 1.62 -21.01 -1.24
N ASP A 265 1.16 -20.75 -0.01
CA ASP A 265 0.22 -21.60 0.72
C ASP A 265 -1.24 -21.19 0.47
N ASN A 266 -2.17 -22.00 0.97
CA ASN A 266 -3.61 -21.75 0.81
C ASN A 266 -4.04 -20.39 1.41
N ASN A 267 -3.45 -19.97 2.54
CA ASN A 267 -3.78 -18.72 3.18
C ASN A 267 -3.34 -17.52 2.36
N THR A 268 -2.12 -17.56 1.83
CA THR A 268 -1.59 -16.50 0.95
C THR A 268 -2.35 -16.45 -0.38
N THR A 269 -2.78 -17.59 -0.90
CA THR A 269 -3.67 -17.65 -2.08
C THR A 269 -5.02 -16.99 -1.80
N THR A 270 -5.58 -17.20 -0.61
CA THR A 270 -6.83 -16.55 -0.18
C THR A 270 -6.65 -15.04 -0.07
N ILE A 271 -5.55 -14.55 0.51
CA ILE A 271 -5.22 -13.12 0.61
C ILE A 271 -5.10 -12.51 -0.79
N LEU A 272 -4.42 -13.19 -1.71
CA LEU A 272 -4.29 -12.73 -3.10
C LEU A 272 -5.65 -12.62 -3.78
N PHE A 273 -6.52 -13.63 -3.64
CA PHE A 273 -7.85 -13.65 -4.23
C PHE A 273 -8.76 -12.55 -3.66
N LEU A 274 -8.77 -12.39 -2.33
CA LEU A 274 -9.49 -11.30 -1.67
C LEU A 274 -8.96 -9.94 -2.10
N GLY A 275 -7.63 -9.79 -2.20
CA GLY A 275 -6.99 -8.57 -2.70
C GLY A 275 -7.47 -8.20 -4.10
N LEU A 276 -7.54 -9.18 -5.02
CA LEU A 276 -8.07 -8.97 -6.36
C LEU A 276 -9.54 -8.50 -6.32
N ILE A 277 -10.39 -9.15 -5.53
CA ILE A 277 -11.80 -8.76 -5.37
C ILE A 277 -11.90 -7.33 -4.84
N PHE A 278 -11.14 -7.00 -3.79
CA PHE A 278 -11.16 -5.67 -3.18
C PHE A 278 -10.71 -4.57 -4.16
N ILE A 279 -9.65 -4.84 -4.95
CA ILE A 279 -9.18 -3.91 -5.97
C ILE A 279 -10.26 -3.68 -7.03
N ILE A 280 -10.95 -4.74 -7.50
CA ILE A 280 -12.04 -4.62 -8.48
C ILE A 280 -13.20 -3.82 -7.90
N ILE A 281 -13.63 -4.09 -6.68
CA ILE A 281 -14.71 -3.34 -6.01
C ILE A 281 -14.33 -1.86 -5.87
N SER A 282 -13.11 -1.57 -5.40
CA SER A 282 -12.59 -0.21 -5.25
C SER A 282 -12.47 0.51 -6.60
N PHE A 283 -12.03 -0.19 -7.65
CA PHE A 283 -11.99 0.34 -9.01
C PHE A 283 -13.40 0.74 -9.49
N LEU A 284 -14.38 -0.15 -9.36
CA LEU A 284 -15.77 0.12 -9.73
C LEU A 284 -16.38 1.28 -8.94
N GLN A 285 -16.02 1.41 -7.65
CA GLN A 285 -16.42 2.54 -6.82
C GLN A 285 -15.85 3.85 -7.34
N ASN A 286 -14.61 3.86 -7.82
CA ASN A 286 -13.90 5.06 -8.25
C ASN A 286 -14.14 5.45 -9.73
N ILE A 287 -14.56 4.52 -10.59
CA ILE A 287 -14.81 4.80 -12.03
C ILE A 287 -16.09 5.61 -12.27
N ARG A 288 -16.94 5.82 -11.27
CA ARG A 288 -18.20 6.55 -11.44
C ARG A 288 -17.98 7.98 -11.88
N THR A 289 -18.74 8.36 -12.90
CA THR A 289 -18.74 9.71 -13.46
C THR A 289 -19.84 10.60 -12.87
N LYS A 290 -20.84 10.03 -12.20
CA LYS A 290 -22.00 10.75 -11.63
C LYS A 290 -22.08 10.57 -10.12
N CYS A 291 -22.44 11.63 -9.41
CA CYS A 291 -22.79 11.55 -8.01
C CYS A 291 -24.05 10.70 -7.84
N ILE A 292 -23.90 9.55 -7.23
CA ILE A 292 -24.98 8.68 -6.79
C ILE A 292 -25.31 9.07 -5.34
N SER A 293 -26.42 8.56 -4.79
CA SER A 293 -26.73 8.79 -3.38
C SER A 293 -25.59 8.37 -2.46
N LYS A 294 -25.47 8.99 -1.29
CA LYS A 294 -24.46 8.59 -0.27
C LYS A 294 -24.54 7.11 0.04
N VAL A 295 -25.75 6.56 0.12
CA VAL A 295 -26.02 5.15 0.43
C VAL A 295 -25.41 4.26 -0.66
N THR A 296 -25.68 4.57 -1.94
CA THR A 296 -25.11 3.78 -3.06
C THR A 296 -23.58 3.88 -3.10
N TYR A 297 -23.03 5.04 -2.68
CA TYR A 297 -21.58 5.23 -2.63
C TYR A 297 -20.90 4.30 -1.63
N ILE A 298 -21.49 4.11 -0.47
CA ILE A 298 -20.87 3.42 0.66
C ILE A 298 -20.96 1.90 0.56
N ILE A 299 -21.90 1.35 -0.24
CA ILE A 299 -22.12 -0.10 -0.35
C ILE A 299 -20.82 -0.87 -0.68
N PRO A 300 -20.03 -0.49 -1.69
CA PRO A 300 -18.77 -1.18 -1.98
C PRO A 300 -17.80 -1.19 -0.79
N SER A 301 -17.68 -0.06 -0.09
CA SER A 301 -16.82 0.05 1.10
C SER A 301 -17.31 -0.84 2.25
N ILE A 302 -18.63 -0.93 2.48
CA ILE A 302 -19.21 -1.84 3.49
C ILE A 302 -18.90 -3.29 3.12
N ILE A 303 -19.00 -3.67 1.84
CA ILE A 303 -18.70 -5.03 1.39
C ILE A 303 -17.23 -5.36 1.67
N ILE A 304 -16.30 -4.48 1.32
CA ILE A 304 -14.87 -4.70 1.57
C ILE A 304 -14.60 -4.86 3.07
N VAL A 305 -15.14 -3.95 3.90
CA VAL A 305 -14.94 -4.01 5.37
C VAL A 305 -15.51 -5.29 5.94
N SER A 306 -16.72 -5.69 5.52
CA SER A 306 -17.36 -6.93 6.01
C SER A 306 -16.59 -8.18 5.62
N LEU A 307 -16.11 -8.26 4.37
CA LEU A 307 -15.32 -9.40 3.89
C LEU A 307 -13.95 -9.48 4.57
N TYR A 308 -13.30 -8.33 4.84
CA TYR A 308 -12.04 -8.30 5.57
C TYR A 308 -12.21 -8.78 7.01
N LEU A 309 -13.21 -8.29 7.71
CA LEU A 309 -13.50 -8.73 9.09
C LEU A 309 -13.89 -10.21 9.14
N TYR A 310 -14.67 -10.69 8.17
CA TYR A 310 -15.02 -12.11 8.07
C TYR A 310 -13.78 -12.99 7.83
N PHE A 311 -12.88 -12.58 6.97
CA PHE A 311 -11.60 -13.26 6.74
C PHE A 311 -10.79 -13.37 8.04
N TRP A 312 -10.73 -12.29 8.83
CA TRP A 312 -10.05 -12.30 10.12
C TRP A 312 -10.72 -13.25 11.11
N LEU A 313 -12.04 -13.25 11.21
CA LEU A 313 -12.77 -14.13 12.13
C LEU A 313 -12.53 -15.61 11.82
N ILE A 314 -12.50 -16.00 10.54
CA ILE A 314 -12.24 -17.40 10.16
C ILE A 314 -10.76 -17.76 10.34
N GLY A 315 -9.85 -16.84 10.10
CA GLY A 315 -8.40 -17.09 10.24
C GLY A 315 -7.94 -17.29 11.69
N PHE A 316 -8.78 -16.90 12.68
CA PHE A 316 -8.52 -17.10 14.11
C PHE A 316 -9.28 -18.30 14.72
N ILE A 317 -10.15 -18.98 13.97
CA ILE A 317 -10.82 -20.23 14.34
C ILE A 317 -10.08 -21.40 13.69
#